data_8162f0fb19474430905891127d190841
#
_entry.id   8162f0fb19474430905891127d190841
#
_cell.length_a   1.000
_cell.length_b   1.000
_cell.length_c   1.000
_cell.angle_alpha   90.00
_cell.angle_beta   90.00
_cell.angle_gamma   90.00
#
_symmetry.space_group_name_H-M   'P 1'
#
loop_
_entity.id
_entity.type
_entity.pdbx_description
1 polymer ?
#
loop_
_entity_poly.entity_id
_entity_poly.type
_entity_poly.pdbx_seq_one_letter_code
_entity_poly.pdbx_strand_id
1 'polypeptide(L)'
;MNTAEIREAFLNYFEAHGHKRVDSSSLVPADDPTLLFTNAGMNQFKETFLGLEQRPYQRAVTAQKCVRAGGKHNDLENVGYTARHHTFFEMLGNFSFGDYFKREAIQFAWQFLTETLQLPPERLWVTVHISDDEAAKIWVDEIGVDPGRLSHLDEDNFWQMGDTGPCGPCSEVFYDHGPDVPGGPPGSKDDDLDRYIEIWNLVFMQYNRDVQGELHALPAPSVDTGMGLERIAAVLQRVHSNYEIDLFT
;
A
#
# COMPACT_ATOMS: atom_id res chain seq x y z
N MET A 1 6.40 -1.57 19.50
CA MET A 1 7.29 -2.34 18.61
C MET A 1 8.29 -1.37 17.98
N ASN A 2 9.55 -1.80 17.84
CA ASN A 2 10.53 -1.05 17.06
C ASN A 2 10.40 -1.39 15.55
N THR A 3 11.05 -0.62 14.71
CA THR A 3 10.95 -0.73 13.25
C THR A 3 11.37 -2.11 12.72
N ALA A 4 12.41 -2.71 13.32
CA ALA A 4 12.87 -4.06 12.94
C ALA A 4 11.84 -5.15 13.31
N GLU A 5 11.22 -5.03 14.48
CA GLU A 5 10.15 -5.96 14.93
C GLU A 5 8.91 -5.87 14.03
N ILE A 6 8.53 -4.66 13.60
CA ILE A 6 7.39 -4.46 12.69
C ILE A 6 7.67 -5.12 11.34
N ARG A 7 8.86 -4.89 10.78
CA ARG A 7 9.29 -5.52 9.52
C ARG A 7 9.22 -7.04 9.59
N GLU A 8 9.78 -7.64 10.63
CA GLU A 8 9.78 -9.09 10.80
C GLU A 8 8.37 -9.63 11.09
N ALA A 9 7.54 -8.93 11.86
CA ALA A 9 6.15 -9.32 12.09
C ALA A 9 5.36 -9.40 10.78
N PHE A 10 5.53 -8.42 9.87
CA PHE A 10 4.89 -8.41 8.57
C PHE A 10 5.37 -9.59 7.69
N LEU A 11 6.67 -9.75 7.57
CA LEU A 11 7.24 -10.82 6.74
C LEU A 11 6.83 -12.21 7.25
N ASN A 12 6.91 -12.45 8.56
CA ASN A 12 6.54 -13.72 9.17
C ASN A 12 5.03 -14.00 9.06
N TYR A 13 4.18 -12.96 9.22
CA TYR A 13 2.74 -13.10 9.06
C TYR A 13 2.38 -13.64 7.67
N PHE A 14 2.91 -13.04 6.62
CA PHE A 14 2.62 -13.47 5.26
C PHE A 14 3.32 -14.78 4.87
N GLU A 15 4.51 -15.08 5.39
CA GLU A 15 5.13 -16.40 5.23
C GLU A 15 4.24 -17.51 5.82
N ALA A 16 3.64 -17.28 7.00
CA ALA A 16 2.70 -18.22 7.61
C ALA A 16 1.43 -18.42 6.77
N HIS A 17 1.09 -17.45 5.90
CA HIS A 17 -0.02 -17.52 4.94
C HIS A 17 0.42 -17.92 3.52
N GLY A 18 1.57 -18.61 3.40
CA GLY A 18 2.03 -19.23 2.16
C GLY A 18 2.69 -18.27 1.16
N HIS A 19 3.08 -17.08 1.57
CA HIS A 19 3.83 -16.15 0.73
C HIS A 19 5.33 -16.47 0.75
N LYS A 20 5.96 -16.42 -0.40
CA LYS A 20 7.41 -16.51 -0.50
C LYS A 20 8.05 -15.20 -0.07
N ARG A 21 8.88 -15.24 0.96
CA ARG A 21 9.73 -14.09 1.31
C ARG A 21 10.77 -13.85 0.21
N VAL A 22 10.76 -12.65 -0.35
CA VAL A 22 11.62 -12.23 -1.45
C VAL A 22 12.41 -11.00 -0.99
N ASP A 23 13.70 -10.98 -1.30
CA ASP A 23 14.58 -9.88 -0.92
C ASP A 23 14.21 -8.58 -1.65
N SER A 24 14.57 -7.45 -1.04
CA SER A 24 14.49 -6.14 -1.69
C SER A 24 15.33 -6.13 -2.97
N SER A 25 14.74 -5.71 -4.06
CA SER A 25 15.49 -5.49 -5.30
C SER A 25 16.39 -4.25 -5.20
N SER A 26 17.29 -4.10 -6.16
CA SER A 26 18.15 -2.90 -6.26
C SER A 26 17.31 -1.63 -6.37
N LEU A 27 17.78 -0.54 -5.77
CA LEU A 27 17.20 0.80 -5.95
C LEU A 27 17.33 1.31 -7.39
N VAL A 28 18.36 0.84 -8.11
CA VAL A 28 18.55 1.15 -9.53
C VAL A 28 17.99 -0.02 -10.34
N PRO A 29 16.83 0.16 -11.01
CA PRO A 29 16.24 -0.88 -11.83
C PRO A 29 17.18 -1.23 -12.99
N ALA A 30 17.50 -2.52 -13.15
CA ALA A 30 18.42 -2.96 -14.21
C ALA A 30 17.74 -2.99 -15.58
N ASP A 31 16.44 -3.32 -15.63
CA ASP A 31 15.76 -3.72 -16.85
C ASP A 31 14.49 -2.90 -17.15
N ASP A 32 14.22 -1.82 -16.41
CA ASP A 32 13.07 -0.96 -16.66
C ASP A 32 13.50 0.49 -16.99
N PRO A 33 13.55 0.86 -18.28
CA PRO A 33 13.93 2.22 -18.69
C PRO A 33 12.87 3.29 -18.35
N THR A 34 11.69 2.89 -17.90
CA THR A 34 10.61 3.81 -17.50
C THR A 34 10.75 4.30 -16.08
N LEU A 35 11.61 3.67 -15.28
CA LEU A 35 11.83 4.00 -13.87
C LEU A 35 13.25 4.54 -13.65
N LEU A 36 13.35 5.69 -12.97
CA LEU A 36 14.64 6.22 -12.51
C LEU A 36 15.17 5.43 -11.31
N PHE A 37 14.28 5.15 -10.35
CA PHE A 37 14.54 4.34 -9.16
C PHE A 37 13.39 3.37 -8.90
N THR A 38 13.66 2.31 -8.15
CA THR A 38 12.61 1.46 -7.58
C THR A 38 11.81 2.30 -6.59
N ASN A 39 10.53 2.55 -6.89
CA ASN A 39 9.65 3.47 -6.17
C ASN A 39 8.46 2.79 -5.49
N ALA A 40 8.30 1.47 -5.72
CA ALA A 40 7.24 0.66 -5.12
C ALA A 40 7.68 -0.81 -5.03
N GLY A 41 7.05 -1.56 -4.13
CA GLY A 41 7.35 -2.98 -3.93
C GLY A 41 7.07 -3.83 -5.17
N MET A 42 6.10 -3.44 -5.97
CA MET A 42 5.70 -4.19 -7.17
C MET A 42 6.71 -4.10 -8.33
N ASN A 43 7.64 -3.15 -8.33
CA ASN A 43 8.50 -2.92 -9.49
C ASN A 43 9.27 -4.17 -9.91
N GLN A 44 9.82 -4.94 -8.97
CA GLN A 44 10.53 -6.18 -9.27
C GLN A 44 9.62 -7.31 -9.79
N PHE A 45 8.30 -7.16 -9.69
CA PHE A 45 7.30 -8.14 -10.14
C PHE A 45 6.50 -7.69 -11.36
N LYS A 46 6.86 -6.55 -11.98
CA LYS A 46 6.15 -5.99 -13.14
C LYS A 46 5.91 -7.03 -14.23
N GLU A 47 6.96 -7.72 -14.66
CA GLU A 47 6.89 -8.74 -15.70
C GLU A 47 6.04 -9.95 -15.28
N THR A 48 6.01 -10.26 -13.97
CA THR A 48 5.17 -11.33 -13.43
C THR A 48 3.68 -10.95 -13.51
N PHE A 49 3.32 -9.71 -13.15
CA PHE A 49 1.94 -9.21 -13.31
C PHE A 49 1.48 -9.19 -14.76
N LEU A 50 2.38 -8.87 -15.69
CA LEU A 50 2.10 -8.87 -17.12
C LEU A 50 2.08 -10.29 -17.75
N GLY A 51 2.43 -11.33 -16.97
CA GLY A 51 2.52 -12.71 -17.45
C GLY A 51 3.73 -12.98 -18.36
N LEU A 52 4.68 -12.05 -18.41
CA LEU A 52 5.91 -12.16 -19.20
C LEU A 52 7.01 -12.94 -18.48
N GLU A 53 6.96 -12.98 -17.14
CA GLU A 53 7.83 -13.78 -16.29
C GLU A 53 7.01 -14.78 -15.48
N GLN A 54 7.49 -16.02 -15.35
CA GLN A 54 6.91 -17.01 -14.44
C GLN A 54 7.85 -17.25 -13.27
N ARG A 55 7.33 -17.09 -12.06
CA ARG A 55 8.05 -17.41 -10.83
C ARG A 55 7.58 -18.75 -10.24
N PRO A 56 8.42 -19.46 -9.45
CA PRO A 56 8.04 -20.74 -8.85
C PRO A 56 7.08 -20.58 -7.65
N TYR A 57 6.44 -19.45 -7.52
CA TYR A 57 5.46 -19.11 -6.48
C TYR A 57 4.41 -18.14 -7.03
N GLN A 58 3.21 -18.18 -6.45
CA GLN A 58 2.10 -17.30 -6.80
C GLN A 58 1.82 -16.23 -5.73
N ARG A 59 2.49 -16.31 -4.58
CA ARG A 59 2.41 -15.33 -3.49
C ARG A 59 3.80 -14.89 -3.09
N ALA A 60 3.99 -13.61 -2.87
CA ALA A 60 5.25 -13.07 -2.38
C ALA A 60 5.03 -12.05 -1.26
N VAL A 61 6.03 -11.87 -0.40
CA VAL A 61 6.10 -10.82 0.60
C VAL A 61 7.49 -10.20 0.60
N THR A 62 7.55 -8.86 0.69
CA THR A 62 8.82 -8.12 0.67
C THR A 62 8.82 -6.97 1.67
N ALA A 63 10.03 -6.58 2.10
CA ALA A 63 10.33 -5.26 2.65
C ALA A 63 11.23 -4.54 1.62
N GLN A 64 10.63 -3.85 0.66
CA GLN A 64 11.32 -3.24 -0.46
C GLN A 64 11.83 -1.85 -0.12
N LYS A 65 13.13 -1.61 -0.33
CA LYS A 65 13.71 -0.28 -0.29
C LYS A 65 13.31 0.51 -1.53
N CYS A 66 12.79 1.72 -1.31
CA CYS A 66 12.23 2.57 -2.35
C CYS A 66 12.82 3.98 -2.31
N VAL A 67 12.89 4.61 -3.49
CA VAL A 67 13.22 6.02 -3.64
C VAL A 67 12.17 6.70 -4.51
N ARG A 68 11.55 7.78 -3.99
CA ARG A 68 10.60 8.63 -4.71
C ARG A 68 11.18 10.03 -4.90
N ALA A 69 12.06 10.15 -5.89
CA ALA A 69 12.80 11.38 -6.21
C ALA A 69 12.80 11.62 -7.72
N GLY A 70 11.63 11.79 -8.29
CA GLY A 70 11.42 12.00 -9.72
C GLY A 70 10.41 11.03 -10.33
N GLY A 71 9.95 11.31 -11.55
CA GLY A 71 8.93 10.52 -12.24
C GLY A 71 7.51 10.79 -11.70
N LYS A 72 6.59 9.85 -11.93
CA LYS A 72 5.17 10.00 -11.56
C LYS A 72 4.96 10.04 -10.04
N HIS A 73 5.71 9.23 -9.29
CA HIS A 73 5.68 9.21 -7.83
C HIS A 73 6.88 10.00 -7.29
N ASN A 74 6.74 11.32 -7.23
CA ASN A 74 7.80 12.22 -6.79
C ASN A 74 7.39 12.92 -5.51
N ASP A 75 8.08 12.61 -4.41
CA ASP A 75 7.81 13.18 -3.08
C ASP A 75 8.74 14.35 -2.72
N LEU A 76 9.66 14.75 -3.61
CA LEU A 76 10.69 15.76 -3.29
C LEU A 76 10.13 17.10 -2.79
N GLU A 77 8.98 17.52 -3.30
CA GLU A 77 8.32 18.76 -2.89
C GLU A 77 7.72 18.67 -1.48
N ASN A 78 7.45 17.46 -1.01
CA ASN A 78 6.84 17.19 0.30
C ASN A 78 7.87 16.84 1.38
N VAL A 79 9.06 16.36 0.99
CA VAL A 79 10.12 15.97 1.93
C VAL A 79 10.63 17.18 2.70
N GLY A 80 10.60 17.09 4.04
CA GLY A 80 10.99 18.18 4.93
C GLY A 80 9.87 19.19 5.24
N TYR A 81 8.73 19.11 4.54
CA TYR A 81 7.55 19.97 4.76
C TYR A 81 6.39 19.20 5.40
N THR A 82 6.35 17.90 5.26
CA THR A 82 5.33 17.04 5.88
C THR A 82 5.98 16.09 6.88
N ALA A 83 5.18 15.57 7.79
CA ALA A 83 5.63 14.62 8.81
C ALA A 83 5.81 13.18 8.26
N ARG A 84 5.35 12.91 7.02
CA ARG A 84 5.16 11.55 6.50
C ARG A 84 5.83 11.22 5.17
N HIS A 85 6.49 12.18 4.52
CA HIS A 85 7.18 11.95 3.24
C HIS A 85 8.69 11.85 3.41
N HIS A 86 9.26 10.86 2.72
CA HIS A 86 10.70 10.61 2.66
C HIS A 86 11.12 10.43 1.20
N THR A 87 12.36 10.79 0.89
CA THR A 87 12.96 10.42 -0.41
C THR A 87 13.22 8.93 -0.48
N PHE A 88 13.84 8.38 0.58
CA PHE A 88 14.12 6.95 0.78
C PHE A 88 13.26 6.40 1.90
N PHE A 89 12.61 5.25 1.69
CA PHE A 89 11.75 4.59 2.67
C PHE A 89 11.68 3.09 2.40
N GLU A 90 11.13 2.32 3.34
CA GLU A 90 10.81 0.91 3.13
C GLU A 90 9.30 0.72 2.91
N MET A 91 8.95 -0.05 1.89
CA MET A 91 7.58 -0.46 1.59
C MET A 91 7.41 -1.95 1.90
N LEU A 92 6.56 -2.26 2.86
CA LEU A 92 6.13 -3.62 3.16
C LEU A 92 5.02 -4.00 2.20
N GLY A 93 5.21 -5.06 1.41
CA GLY A 93 4.27 -5.47 0.39
C GLY A 93 3.98 -6.97 0.42
N ASN A 94 2.71 -7.32 0.24
CA ASN A 94 2.30 -8.68 -0.09
C ASN A 94 1.63 -8.71 -1.45
N PHE A 95 1.88 -9.77 -2.19
CA PHE A 95 1.53 -9.89 -3.60
C PHE A 95 0.85 -11.23 -3.88
N SER A 96 -0.14 -11.19 -4.78
CA SER A 96 -0.77 -12.37 -5.37
C SER A 96 -0.71 -12.27 -6.89
N PHE A 97 -0.13 -13.28 -7.52
CA PHE A 97 -0.02 -13.38 -8.97
C PHE A 97 -1.09 -14.35 -9.49
N GLY A 98 -2.36 -13.90 -9.47
CA GLY A 98 -3.49 -14.69 -9.93
C GLY A 98 -3.90 -15.85 -9.00
N ASP A 99 -3.53 -15.80 -7.71
CA ASP A 99 -3.91 -16.83 -6.73
C ASP A 99 -5.11 -16.36 -5.88
N TYR A 100 -4.93 -15.34 -5.04
CA TYR A 100 -6.05 -14.71 -4.33
C TYR A 100 -6.30 -13.28 -4.84
N PHE A 101 -7.46 -12.73 -4.47
CA PHE A 101 -7.83 -11.39 -4.90
C PHE A 101 -8.42 -10.56 -3.74
N LYS A 102 -9.39 -9.69 -3.99
CA LYS A 102 -9.88 -8.68 -3.04
C LYS A 102 -10.20 -9.21 -1.65
N ARG A 103 -10.99 -10.29 -1.57
CA ARG A 103 -11.48 -10.81 -0.28
C ARG A 103 -10.35 -11.20 0.65
N GLU A 104 -9.45 -12.04 0.20
CA GLU A 104 -8.33 -12.51 1.01
C GLU A 104 -7.33 -11.38 1.28
N ALA A 105 -7.08 -10.49 0.31
CA ALA A 105 -6.20 -9.34 0.51
C ALA A 105 -6.72 -8.43 1.63
N ILE A 106 -8.02 -8.13 1.63
CA ILE A 106 -8.69 -7.32 2.64
C ILE A 106 -8.67 -8.02 4.01
N GLN A 107 -8.97 -9.32 4.03
CA GLN A 107 -8.94 -10.11 5.27
C GLN A 107 -7.54 -10.14 5.88
N PHE A 108 -6.49 -10.39 5.08
CA PHE A 108 -5.10 -10.38 5.56
C PHE A 108 -4.72 -9.01 6.13
N ALA A 109 -5.05 -7.94 5.41
CA ALA A 109 -4.73 -6.59 5.86
C ALA A 109 -5.41 -6.26 7.19
N TRP A 110 -6.70 -6.54 7.32
CA TRP A 110 -7.44 -6.27 8.54
C TRP A 110 -6.94 -7.08 9.72
N GLN A 111 -6.73 -8.39 9.54
CA GLN A 111 -6.21 -9.26 10.60
C GLN A 111 -4.80 -8.86 11.02
N PHE A 112 -3.94 -8.52 10.08
CA PHE A 112 -2.60 -8.04 10.41
C PHE A 112 -2.64 -6.76 11.26
N LEU A 113 -3.43 -5.77 10.86
CA LEU A 113 -3.54 -4.50 11.58
C LEU A 113 -4.18 -4.66 12.97
N THR A 114 -5.28 -5.41 13.06
CA THR A 114 -6.08 -5.47 14.30
C THR A 114 -5.67 -6.57 15.25
N GLU A 115 -5.21 -7.73 14.75
CA GLU A 115 -4.83 -8.87 15.59
C GLU A 115 -3.32 -8.94 15.84
N THR A 116 -2.49 -8.75 14.79
CA THR A 116 -1.03 -8.82 14.94
C THR A 116 -0.45 -7.53 15.50
N LEU A 117 -0.80 -6.38 14.92
CA LEU A 117 -0.33 -5.07 15.38
C LEU A 117 -1.20 -4.48 16.50
N GLN A 118 -2.38 -5.06 16.76
CA GLN A 118 -3.32 -4.65 17.82
C GLN A 118 -3.76 -3.18 17.70
N LEU A 119 -3.92 -2.68 16.48
CA LEU A 119 -4.50 -1.36 16.27
C LEU A 119 -6.00 -1.39 16.59
N PRO A 120 -6.53 -0.38 17.29
CA PRO A 120 -7.96 -0.29 17.56
C PRO A 120 -8.76 -0.13 16.27
N PRO A 121 -9.73 -1.03 15.96
CA PRO A 121 -10.53 -0.95 14.74
C PRO A 121 -11.25 0.40 14.57
N GLU A 122 -11.68 1.02 15.67
CA GLU A 122 -12.33 2.32 15.69
C GLU A 122 -11.41 3.49 15.31
N ARG A 123 -10.10 3.25 15.19
CA ARG A 123 -9.12 4.22 14.71
C ARG A 123 -8.82 4.04 13.21
N LEU A 124 -9.37 3.01 12.58
CA LEU A 124 -9.14 2.73 11.17
C LEU A 124 -10.26 3.33 10.31
N TRP A 125 -9.87 3.93 9.21
CA TRP A 125 -10.75 4.44 8.17
C TRP A 125 -10.35 3.78 6.84
N VAL A 126 -11.33 3.44 6.02
CA VAL A 126 -11.08 2.73 4.75
C VAL A 126 -11.58 3.56 3.58
N THR A 127 -10.85 3.53 2.47
CA THR A 127 -11.33 4.08 1.21
C THR A 127 -11.45 2.98 0.16
N VAL A 128 -12.34 3.19 -0.80
CA VAL A 128 -12.52 2.33 -1.97
C VAL A 128 -12.76 3.19 -3.20
N HIS A 129 -12.42 2.67 -4.38
CA HIS A 129 -12.76 3.34 -5.62
C HIS A 129 -14.27 3.39 -5.82
N ILE A 130 -14.79 4.52 -6.36
CA ILE A 130 -16.24 4.76 -6.54
C ILE A 130 -16.95 3.66 -7.34
N SER A 131 -16.25 2.92 -8.20
CA SER A 131 -16.82 1.82 -8.98
C SER A 131 -16.58 0.45 -8.36
N ASP A 132 -15.93 0.35 -7.19
CA ASP A 132 -15.58 -0.94 -6.57
C ASP A 132 -16.54 -1.32 -5.45
N ASP A 133 -17.79 -1.56 -5.83
CA ASP A 133 -18.84 -2.04 -4.91
C ASP A 133 -18.48 -3.39 -4.25
N GLU A 134 -17.65 -4.21 -4.90
CA GLU A 134 -17.20 -5.49 -4.36
C GLU A 134 -16.31 -5.28 -3.14
N ALA A 135 -15.28 -4.44 -3.26
CA ALA A 135 -14.41 -4.11 -2.14
C ALA A 135 -15.19 -3.46 -0.98
N ALA A 136 -16.10 -2.53 -1.30
CA ALA A 136 -16.96 -1.89 -0.30
C ALA A 136 -17.79 -2.90 0.49
N LYS A 137 -18.42 -3.87 -0.19
CA LYS A 137 -19.19 -4.93 0.46
C LYS A 137 -18.32 -5.84 1.32
N ILE A 138 -17.14 -6.20 0.86
CA ILE A 138 -16.22 -7.03 1.67
C ILE A 138 -15.86 -6.29 2.97
N TRP A 139 -15.50 -5.00 2.89
CA TRP A 139 -15.18 -4.21 4.08
C TRP A 139 -16.35 -4.09 5.06
N VAL A 140 -17.56 -3.79 4.58
CA VAL A 140 -18.73 -3.55 5.43
C VAL A 140 -19.37 -4.87 5.91
N ASP A 141 -19.66 -5.78 4.97
CA ASP A 141 -20.50 -6.95 5.25
C ASP A 141 -19.69 -8.13 5.81
N GLU A 142 -18.42 -8.30 5.42
CA GLU A 142 -17.62 -9.46 5.82
C GLU A 142 -16.63 -9.09 6.94
N ILE A 143 -15.96 -7.94 6.84
CA ILE A 143 -15.02 -7.45 7.85
C ILE A 143 -15.74 -6.77 9.01
N GLY A 144 -16.84 -6.07 8.73
CA GLY A 144 -17.63 -5.36 9.73
C GLY A 144 -17.13 -3.93 10.01
N VAL A 145 -16.47 -3.31 9.05
CA VAL A 145 -16.12 -1.89 9.13
C VAL A 145 -17.40 -1.06 9.17
N ASP A 146 -17.49 -0.10 10.09
CA ASP A 146 -18.61 0.84 10.15
C ASP A 146 -18.74 1.58 8.82
N PRO A 147 -19.90 1.54 8.14
CA PRO A 147 -20.12 2.29 6.90
C PRO A 147 -19.81 3.78 7.01
N GLY A 148 -19.93 4.37 8.21
CA GLY A 148 -19.54 5.75 8.49
C GLY A 148 -18.03 5.98 8.51
N ARG A 149 -17.22 4.93 8.39
CA ARG A 149 -15.75 4.95 8.32
C ARG A 149 -15.23 4.39 6.98
N LEU A 150 -16.05 4.47 5.95
CA LEU A 150 -15.68 4.10 4.58
C LEU A 150 -15.99 5.26 3.63
N SER A 151 -15.01 5.71 2.88
CA SER A 151 -15.14 6.73 1.84
C SER A 151 -15.00 6.12 0.45
N HIS A 152 -15.80 6.64 -0.50
CA HIS A 152 -15.69 6.30 -1.92
C HIS A 152 -14.98 7.44 -2.63
N LEU A 153 -13.82 7.19 -3.21
CA LEU A 153 -13.00 8.17 -3.92
C LEU A 153 -12.79 7.73 -5.36
N ASP A 154 -12.49 8.67 -6.23
CA ASP A 154 -12.29 8.41 -7.67
C ASP A 154 -10.79 8.24 -7.98
N GLU A 155 -10.14 9.30 -8.45
CA GLU A 155 -8.75 9.25 -8.91
C GLU A 155 -7.77 8.80 -7.81
N ASP A 156 -8.01 9.17 -6.55
CA ASP A 156 -7.17 8.81 -5.42
C ASP A 156 -7.18 7.30 -5.13
N ASN A 157 -8.25 6.60 -5.47
CA ASN A 157 -8.35 5.14 -5.32
C ASN A 157 -8.21 4.36 -6.64
N PHE A 158 -7.49 4.94 -7.62
CA PHE A 158 -7.06 4.22 -8.82
C PHE A 158 -5.53 4.31 -8.98
N TRP A 159 -4.84 3.25 -8.58
CA TRP A 159 -3.37 3.21 -8.60
C TRP A 159 -2.82 2.85 -9.99
N GLN A 160 -1.70 3.49 -10.35
CA GLN A 160 -1.00 3.26 -11.61
C GLN A 160 0.50 3.28 -11.36
N MET A 161 1.22 2.30 -11.94
CA MET A 161 2.68 2.24 -11.84
C MET A 161 3.36 3.46 -12.47
N GLY A 162 2.85 3.91 -13.62
CA GLY A 162 3.35 5.03 -14.40
C GLY A 162 2.34 5.44 -15.46
N ASP A 163 2.79 6.13 -16.50
CA ASP A 163 1.94 6.46 -17.65
C ASP A 163 1.49 5.20 -18.41
N THR A 164 2.26 4.13 -18.30
CA THR A 164 1.95 2.80 -18.82
C THR A 164 2.24 1.74 -17.77
N GLY A 165 1.68 0.55 -17.95
CA GLY A 165 1.95 -0.61 -17.08
C GLY A 165 0.75 -1.04 -16.25
N PRO A 166 0.96 -1.97 -15.31
CA PRO A 166 -0.09 -2.49 -14.45
C PRO A 166 -0.78 -1.39 -13.64
N CYS A 167 -2.11 -1.48 -13.53
CA CYS A 167 -2.94 -0.55 -12.79
C CYS A 167 -4.27 -1.19 -12.37
N GLY A 168 -4.98 -0.53 -11.47
CA GLY A 168 -6.30 -0.95 -11.04
C GLY A 168 -6.86 -0.14 -9.88
N PRO A 169 -8.12 -0.36 -9.53
CA PRO A 169 -8.71 0.25 -8.34
C PRO A 169 -7.99 -0.22 -7.10
N CYS A 170 -7.94 0.64 -6.09
CA CYS A 170 -7.33 0.31 -4.82
C CYS A 170 -8.24 0.64 -3.64
N SER A 171 -7.89 0.08 -2.52
CA SER A 171 -8.50 0.36 -1.22
C SER A 171 -7.39 0.72 -0.25
N GLU A 172 -7.54 1.83 0.44
CA GLU A 172 -6.54 2.31 1.37
C GLU A 172 -7.05 2.22 2.80
N VAL A 173 -6.15 1.98 3.74
CA VAL A 173 -6.43 2.02 5.16
C VAL A 173 -5.69 3.20 5.77
N PHE A 174 -6.44 4.05 6.47
CA PHE A 174 -5.94 5.22 7.18
C PHE A 174 -6.04 4.99 8.70
N TYR A 175 -5.12 5.61 9.42
CA TYR A 175 -5.18 5.67 10.88
C TYR A 175 -5.61 7.06 11.34
N ASP A 176 -6.65 7.12 12.20
CA ASP A 176 -7.15 8.35 12.83
C ASP A 176 -6.37 8.63 14.12
N HIS A 177 -5.49 9.63 14.11
CA HIS A 177 -4.75 10.08 15.29
C HIS A 177 -5.63 10.70 16.37
N GLY A 178 -6.88 11.01 16.03
CA GLY A 178 -7.87 11.51 16.97
C GLY A 178 -8.10 13.01 16.88
N PRO A 179 -9.09 13.51 17.65
CA PRO A 179 -9.60 14.88 17.50
C PRO A 179 -8.62 15.98 17.92
N ASP A 180 -7.56 15.63 18.64
CA ASP A 180 -6.53 16.59 19.05
C ASP A 180 -5.55 16.94 17.91
N VAL A 181 -5.58 16.18 16.81
CA VAL A 181 -4.79 16.42 15.59
C VAL A 181 -5.70 17.05 14.53
N PRO A 182 -5.32 18.17 13.92
CA PRO A 182 -6.10 18.77 12.83
C PRO A 182 -6.24 17.86 11.62
N GLY A 183 -7.42 17.86 11.00
CA GLY A 183 -7.70 17.13 9.78
C GLY A 183 -9.10 16.50 9.75
N GLY A 184 -9.53 16.11 8.56
CA GLY A 184 -10.78 15.43 8.29
C GLY A 184 -10.57 14.05 7.68
N PRO A 185 -11.61 13.22 7.62
CA PRO A 185 -11.51 11.90 6.99
C PRO A 185 -11.24 12.00 5.48
N PRO A 186 -10.68 10.94 4.88
CA PRO A 186 -10.41 10.90 3.44
C PRO A 186 -11.63 11.29 2.59
N GLY A 187 -11.43 12.18 1.61
CA GLY A 187 -12.48 12.76 0.77
C GLY A 187 -13.15 13.99 1.38
N SER A 188 -12.74 14.46 2.56
CA SER A 188 -13.21 15.71 3.14
C SER A 188 -12.33 16.90 2.75
N LYS A 189 -12.78 18.13 3.04
CA LYS A 189 -12.04 19.34 2.69
C LYS A 189 -10.64 19.44 3.32
N ASP A 190 -10.48 18.84 4.51
CA ASP A 190 -9.26 18.96 5.31
C ASP A 190 -8.56 17.57 5.45
N ASP A 191 -8.66 16.73 4.43
CA ASP A 191 -8.10 15.38 4.38
C ASP A 191 -6.59 15.33 4.09
N ASP A 192 -6.02 16.43 3.62
CA ASP A 192 -4.59 16.62 3.40
C ASP A 192 -3.80 16.88 4.70
N LEU A 193 -4.49 17.13 5.83
CA LEU A 193 -3.88 17.38 7.13
C LEU A 193 -3.48 16.06 7.83
N ASP A 194 -2.85 16.18 9.01
CA ASP A 194 -2.12 15.07 9.64
C ASP A 194 -2.96 14.15 10.54
N ARG A 195 -4.28 14.36 10.65
CA ARG A 195 -5.12 13.51 11.50
C ARG A 195 -5.31 12.10 10.95
N TYR A 196 -5.62 11.99 9.65
CA TYR A 196 -5.83 10.71 8.99
C TYR A 196 -4.62 10.40 8.10
N ILE A 197 -3.84 9.42 8.50
CA ILE A 197 -2.63 9.05 7.78
C ILE A 197 -2.86 7.73 7.06
N GLU A 198 -2.71 7.70 5.73
CA GLU A 198 -2.67 6.47 4.96
C GLU A 198 -1.52 5.59 5.47
N ILE A 199 -1.85 4.40 5.95
CA ILE A 199 -0.89 3.43 6.44
C ILE A 199 -0.70 2.24 5.50
N TRP A 200 -1.71 1.90 4.68
CA TRP A 200 -1.64 0.76 3.77
C TRP A 200 -2.49 0.99 2.53
N ASN A 201 -1.94 0.70 1.35
CA ASN A 201 -2.66 0.68 0.09
C ASN A 201 -2.75 -0.75 -0.46
N LEU A 202 -3.97 -1.22 -0.76
CA LEU A 202 -4.28 -2.52 -1.36
C LEU A 202 -4.71 -2.31 -2.81
N VAL A 203 -3.84 -2.62 -3.76
CA VAL A 203 -4.11 -2.42 -5.18
C VAL A 203 -4.62 -3.72 -5.81
N PHE A 204 -5.79 -3.64 -6.43
CA PHE A 204 -6.41 -4.74 -7.16
C PHE A 204 -6.06 -4.62 -8.63
N MET A 205 -4.89 -5.20 -8.98
CA MET A 205 -4.33 -5.14 -10.32
C MET A 205 -5.20 -5.92 -11.30
N GLN A 206 -5.88 -5.20 -12.19
CA GLN A 206 -6.81 -5.75 -13.17
C GLN A 206 -6.43 -5.41 -14.60
N TYR A 207 -5.68 -4.32 -14.80
CA TYR A 207 -5.42 -3.75 -16.10
C TYR A 207 -3.93 -3.50 -16.34
N ASN A 208 -3.58 -3.47 -17.62
CA ASN A 208 -2.35 -2.91 -18.15
C ASN A 208 -2.72 -1.69 -19.00
N ARG A 209 -2.20 -0.51 -18.69
CA ARG A 209 -2.37 0.71 -19.47
C ARG A 209 -1.30 0.75 -20.57
N ASP A 210 -1.72 0.92 -21.80
CA ASP A 210 -0.79 1.06 -22.95
C ASP A 210 -0.38 2.52 -23.19
N VAL A 211 0.46 2.72 -24.21
CA VAL A 211 0.97 4.05 -24.60
C VAL A 211 -0.10 4.99 -25.19
N GLN A 212 -1.26 4.47 -25.57
CA GLN A 212 -2.43 5.24 -26.00
C GLN A 212 -3.32 5.61 -24.81
N GLY A 213 -3.03 5.07 -23.61
CA GLY A 213 -3.83 5.24 -22.39
C GLY A 213 -4.99 4.25 -22.30
N GLU A 214 -5.09 3.27 -23.19
CA GLU A 214 -6.15 2.26 -23.15
C GLU A 214 -5.85 1.19 -22.11
N LEU A 215 -6.91 0.71 -21.45
CA LEU A 215 -6.83 -0.32 -20.41
C LEU A 215 -7.12 -1.69 -21.00
N HIS A 216 -6.15 -2.58 -20.92
CA HIS A 216 -6.25 -3.98 -21.32
C HIS A 216 -6.27 -4.86 -20.06
N ALA A 217 -7.12 -5.89 -20.04
CA ALA A 217 -7.15 -6.82 -18.91
C ALA A 217 -5.80 -7.53 -18.73
N LEU A 218 -5.34 -7.65 -17.50
CA LEU A 218 -4.19 -8.50 -17.17
C LEU A 218 -4.53 -9.99 -17.39
N PRO A 219 -3.52 -10.86 -17.58
CA PRO A 219 -3.72 -12.30 -17.74
C PRO A 219 -4.51 -12.94 -16.59
N ALA A 220 -4.31 -12.44 -15.38
CA ALA A 220 -5.08 -12.83 -14.19
C ALA A 220 -5.21 -11.63 -13.23
N PRO A 221 -6.38 -11.50 -12.54
CA PRO A 221 -6.50 -10.54 -11.45
C PRO A 221 -5.44 -10.81 -10.38
N SER A 222 -4.75 -9.78 -9.96
CA SER A 222 -3.60 -9.89 -9.08
C SER A 222 -3.68 -8.85 -7.97
N VAL A 223 -2.90 -9.04 -6.90
CA VAL A 223 -2.85 -8.13 -5.75
C VAL A 223 -1.44 -7.60 -5.58
N ASP A 224 -1.34 -6.29 -5.47
CA ASP A 224 -0.17 -5.55 -5.00
C ASP A 224 -0.56 -4.77 -3.76
N THR A 225 0.26 -4.78 -2.72
CA THR A 225 0.03 -3.93 -1.56
C THR A 225 1.29 -3.18 -1.16
N GLY A 226 1.10 -2.01 -0.55
CA GLY A 226 2.18 -1.20 -0.04
C GLY A 226 1.84 -0.54 1.29
N MET A 227 2.53 -0.95 2.35
CA MET A 227 2.48 -0.33 3.67
C MET A 227 3.80 0.36 3.97
N GLY A 228 3.78 1.68 4.18
CA GLY A 228 4.98 2.42 4.57
C GLY A 228 5.47 1.99 5.94
N LEU A 229 6.68 1.40 6.03
CA LEU A 229 7.23 0.93 7.29
C LEU A 229 7.36 2.08 8.30
N GLU A 230 7.83 3.24 7.86
CA GLU A 230 8.02 4.42 8.71
C GLU A 230 6.68 4.98 9.20
N ARG A 231 5.62 4.94 8.36
CA ARG A 231 4.27 5.39 8.75
C ARG A 231 3.67 4.50 9.83
N ILE A 232 3.67 3.19 9.62
CA ILE A 232 3.12 2.27 10.62
C ILE A 232 3.97 2.23 11.90
N ALA A 233 5.29 2.45 11.80
CA ALA A 233 6.15 2.59 12.96
C ALA A 233 5.79 3.83 13.79
N ALA A 234 5.54 4.98 13.14
CA ALA A 234 5.11 6.19 13.84
C ALA A 234 3.80 5.98 14.62
N VAL A 235 2.82 5.32 14.00
CA VAL A 235 1.55 4.97 14.66
C VAL A 235 1.79 4.08 15.90
N LEU A 236 2.57 3.01 15.78
CA LEU A 236 2.82 2.04 16.85
C LEU A 236 3.70 2.62 17.96
N GLN A 237 4.60 3.54 17.64
CA GLN A 237 5.46 4.24 18.60
C GLN A 237 4.81 5.50 19.18
N ARG A 238 3.57 5.81 18.74
CA ARG A 238 2.74 6.94 19.22
C ARG A 238 3.42 8.30 19.03
N VAL A 239 4.07 8.46 17.89
CA VAL A 239 4.63 9.74 17.45
C VAL A 239 3.87 10.21 16.20
N HIS A 240 3.90 11.52 15.92
CA HIS A 240 3.14 12.10 14.81
C HIS A 240 4.00 12.31 13.57
N SER A 241 5.32 12.27 13.71
CA SER A 241 6.26 12.40 12.60
C SER A 241 7.02 11.10 12.40
N ASN A 242 7.15 10.68 11.16
CA ASN A 242 8.01 9.54 10.79
C ASN A 242 9.47 9.77 11.20
N TYR A 243 9.90 11.02 11.32
CA TYR A 243 11.27 11.38 11.74
C TYR A 243 11.54 11.20 13.24
N GLU A 244 10.50 10.90 14.03
CA GLU A 244 10.60 10.68 15.49
C GLU A 244 10.63 9.18 15.87
N ILE A 245 10.61 8.27 14.88
CA ILE A 245 10.68 6.84 15.15
C ILE A 245 12.10 6.38 15.50
N ASP A 246 12.19 5.19 16.08
CA ASP A 246 13.46 4.57 16.53
C ASP A 246 14.52 4.44 15.43
N LEU A 247 14.13 4.49 14.16
CA LEU A 247 15.06 4.41 13.02
C LEU A 247 15.91 5.70 12.89
N PHE A 248 15.41 6.85 13.34
CA PHE A 248 16.05 8.17 13.20
C PHE A 248 16.49 8.77 14.52
N THR A 249 16.08 8.21 15.66
CA THR A 249 16.44 8.66 17.02
C THR A 249 17.26 7.60 17.75
#